data_f29e551a57fe1a37e126f88f279d7c48
#
_entry.id   f29e551a57fe1a37e126f88f279d7c48
#
_cell.length_a   1.000
_cell.length_b   1.000
_cell.length_c   1.000
_cell.angle_alpha   90.00
_cell.angle_beta   90.00
_cell.angle_gamma   90.00
#
_symmetry.space_group_name_H-M   'P 1'
#
loop_
_entity.id
_entity.type
_entity.pdbx_description
1 polymer ?
#
loop_
_entity_poly.entity_id
_entity_poly.type
_entity_poly.pdbx_seq_one_letter_code
_entity_poly.pdbx_strand_id
1 'polypeptide(L)'
;MNELTISLDPHRKTPLYEQIYGFIREEIRGGRIRAGERLPSARALSGYLSVSRSTVDLAYEQLVSEGYLESVPCKGYFVCEIEGLYRLDEKKEETKEDDAAEQTPFRYDFAVTGTAPGGFPQNSWKKISKEVLLDADDSLFQLGDAKGEHGLREAIRDYLHHARGVNCRTEQIIVGAGNDYLLMLLSVILGRGHKVAMENPTYISAYRCFAKLGYAMCTISMDEAGMRPAELEKSGADLAYIMPSHQFPMGMVMPMKRRMQLLAWASRENGRYLIEDD
;
A
#
# COMPACT_ATOMS: atom_id res chain seq x y z
N MET A 1 -33.92 -36.85 -4.64
CA MET A 1 -32.95 -35.94 -5.31
C MET A 1 -33.58 -34.57 -5.22
N ASN A 2 -33.10 -33.71 -4.33
CA ASN A 2 -33.63 -32.35 -4.27
C ASN A 2 -33.23 -31.63 -5.56
N GLU A 3 -34.21 -31.29 -6.39
CA GLU A 3 -34.00 -30.49 -7.59
C GLU A 3 -33.63 -29.06 -7.13
N LEU A 4 -32.38 -28.68 -7.34
CA LEU A 4 -31.93 -27.32 -7.11
C LEU A 4 -32.59 -26.41 -8.17
N THR A 5 -33.67 -25.74 -7.80
CA THR A 5 -34.38 -24.83 -8.69
C THR A 5 -33.65 -23.49 -8.71
N ILE A 6 -32.63 -23.37 -9.55
CA ILE A 6 -31.85 -22.14 -9.72
C ILE A 6 -32.43 -21.36 -10.90
N SER A 7 -32.84 -20.13 -10.69
CA SER A 7 -33.24 -19.21 -11.76
C SER A 7 -32.04 -18.36 -12.15
N LEU A 8 -31.54 -18.58 -13.39
CA LEU A 8 -30.42 -17.83 -13.94
C LEU A 8 -30.93 -16.72 -14.87
N ASP A 9 -30.36 -15.54 -14.77
CA ASP A 9 -30.64 -14.41 -15.65
C ASP A 9 -29.39 -14.05 -16.47
N PRO A 10 -29.36 -14.40 -17.78
CA PRO A 10 -28.22 -14.11 -18.65
C PRO A 10 -27.99 -12.62 -18.90
N HIS A 11 -28.98 -11.76 -18.61
CA HIS A 11 -28.92 -10.32 -18.85
C HIS A 11 -28.42 -9.51 -17.64
N ARG A 12 -28.23 -10.17 -16.51
CA ARG A 12 -27.60 -9.52 -15.35
C ARG A 12 -26.12 -9.25 -15.60
N LYS A 13 -25.62 -8.16 -15.00
CA LYS A 13 -24.18 -7.85 -15.00
C LYS A 13 -23.34 -8.92 -14.28
N THR A 14 -23.95 -9.71 -13.38
CA THR A 14 -23.33 -10.79 -12.62
C THR A 14 -23.16 -12.02 -13.51
N PRO A 15 -21.95 -12.57 -13.67
CA PRO A 15 -21.71 -13.77 -14.47
C PRO A 15 -22.51 -14.98 -13.99
N LEU A 16 -22.85 -15.90 -14.91
CA LEU A 16 -23.70 -17.06 -14.59
C LEU A 16 -23.09 -17.97 -13.51
N TYR A 17 -21.75 -18.14 -13.50
CA TYR A 17 -21.09 -18.96 -12.45
C TYR A 17 -21.27 -18.35 -11.06
N GLU A 18 -21.23 -17.02 -10.97
CA GLU A 18 -21.40 -16.30 -9.70
C GLU A 18 -22.85 -16.36 -9.20
N GLN A 19 -23.82 -16.38 -10.12
CA GLN A 19 -25.23 -16.60 -9.78
C GLN A 19 -25.43 -18.00 -9.21
N ILE A 20 -24.84 -19.04 -9.81
CA ILE A 20 -24.90 -20.42 -9.34
C ILE A 20 -24.21 -20.54 -7.97
N TYR A 21 -23.01 -20.01 -7.85
CA TYR A 21 -22.26 -19.97 -6.60
C TYR A 21 -23.04 -19.30 -5.48
N GLY A 22 -23.56 -18.09 -5.72
CA GLY A 22 -24.32 -17.32 -4.74
C GLY A 22 -25.57 -18.04 -4.27
N PHE A 23 -26.31 -18.65 -5.19
CA PHE A 23 -27.49 -19.44 -4.86
C PHE A 23 -27.15 -20.63 -3.96
N ILE A 24 -26.19 -21.47 -4.35
CA ILE A 24 -25.81 -22.66 -3.58
C ILE A 24 -25.30 -22.26 -2.18
N ARG A 25 -24.47 -21.22 -2.10
CA ARG A 25 -23.96 -20.69 -0.84
C ARG A 25 -25.11 -20.28 0.11
N GLU A 26 -26.12 -19.55 -0.40
CA GLU A 26 -27.27 -19.13 0.41
C GLU A 26 -28.14 -20.31 0.83
N GLU A 27 -28.31 -21.32 -0.01
CA GLU A 27 -29.04 -22.55 0.31
C GLU A 27 -28.33 -23.35 1.44
N ILE A 28 -26.99 -23.42 1.39
CA ILE A 28 -26.16 -24.06 2.43
C ILE A 28 -26.25 -23.25 3.73
N ARG A 29 -26.05 -21.93 3.68
CA ARG A 29 -26.12 -21.03 4.84
C ARG A 29 -27.51 -21.02 5.48
N GLY A 30 -28.55 -21.14 4.66
CA GLY A 30 -29.94 -21.23 5.11
C GLY A 30 -30.35 -22.61 5.67
N GLY A 31 -29.45 -23.60 5.59
CA GLY A 31 -29.69 -24.97 6.04
C GLY A 31 -30.67 -25.78 5.16
N ARG A 32 -30.99 -25.28 3.96
CA ARG A 32 -31.86 -25.99 3.01
C ARG A 32 -31.08 -27.11 2.29
N ILE A 33 -29.78 -26.92 2.07
CA ILE A 33 -28.85 -27.99 1.71
C ILE A 33 -28.05 -28.33 2.98
N ARG A 34 -28.14 -29.58 3.42
CA ARG A 34 -27.59 -30.00 4.71
C ARG A 34 -26.11 -30.40 4.60
N ALA A 35 -25.37 -30.29 5.69
CA ALA A 35 -24.04 -30.85 5.82
C ALA A 35 -24.02 -32.33 5.46
N GLY A 36 -22.98 -32.77 4.73
CA GLY A 36 -22.87 -34.13 4.21
C GLY A 36 -23.74 -34.44 2.99
N GLU A 37 -24.61 -33.53 2.57
CA GLU A 37 -25.45 -33.71 1.39
C GLU A 37 -24.59 -33.64 0.12
N ARG A 38 -24.87 -34.58 -0.80
CA ARG A 38 -24.17 -34.65 -2.08
C ARG A 38 -24.85 -33.76 -3.12
N LEU A 39 -24.09 -32.86 -3.73
CA LEU A 39 -24.58 -32.04 -4.83
C LEU A 39 -24.59 -32.83 -6.16
N PRO A 40 -25.42 -32.40 -7.13
CA PRO A 40 -25.39 -32.93 -8.48
C PRO A 40 -23.98 -32.80 -9.09
N SER A 41 -23.59 -33.72 -9.96
CA SER A 41 -22.32 -33.55 -10.68
C SER A 41 -22.38 -32.28 -11.55
N ALA A 42 -21.23 -31.65 -11.80
CA ALA A 42 -21.16 -30.47 -12.67
C ALA A 42 -21.80 -30.72 -14.05
N ARG A 43 -21.64 -31.95 -14.58
CA ARG A 43 -22.27 -32.37 -15.84
C ARG A 43 -23.79 -32.43 -15.73
N ALA A 44 -24.31 -32.95 -14.63
CA ALA A 44 -25.76 -33.07 -14.43
C ALA A 44 -26.39 -31.68 -14.21
N LEU A 45 -25.76 -30.83 -13.40
CA LEU A 45 -26.27 -29.49 -13.12
C LEU A 45 -26.18 -28.59 -14.35
N SER A 46 -25.08 -28.66 -15.14
CA SER A 46 -24.96 -27.88 -16.38
C SER A 46 -26.01 -28.25 -17.40
N GLY A 47 -26.35 -29.54 -17.52
CA GLY A 47 -27.45 -29.99 -18.37
C GLY A 47 -28.81 -29.49 -17.91
N TYR A 48 -29.07 -29.50 -16.61
CA TYR A 48 -30.33 -29.01 -16.03
C TYR A 48 -30.48 -27.49 -16.22
N LEU A 49 -29.41 -26.72 -15.99
CA LEU A 49 -29.42 -25.25 -16.08
C LEU A 49 -29.20 -24.72 -17.52
N SER A 50 -28.96 -25.59 -18.49
CA SER A 50 -28.63 -25.24 -19.87
C SER A 50 -27.45 -24.27 -19.99
N VAL A 51 -26.41 -24.48 -19.17
CA VAL A 51 -25.16 -23.70 -19.19
C VAL A 51 -23.95 -24.60 -19.55
N SER A 52 -22.81 -23.96 -19.81
CA SER A 52 -21.58 -24.73 -20.06
C SER A 52 -21.15 -25.47 -18.78
N ARG A 53 -20.53 -26.63 -18.94
CA ARG A 53 -19.95 -27.38 -17.80
C ARG A 53 -18.93 -26.55 -17.04
N SER A 54 -18.09 -25.81 -17.76
CA SER A 54 -17.07 -24.94 -17.14
C SER A 54 -17.66 -23.86 -16.23
N THR A 55 -18.87 -23.36 -16.55
CA THR A 55 -19.58 -22.41 -15.69
C THR A 55 -19.95 -23.01 -14.33
N VAL A 56 -20.37 -24.28 -14.32
CA VAL A 56 -20.67 -24.98 -13.05
C VAL A 56 -19.40 -25.39 -12.33
N ASP A 57 -18.38 -25.85 -13.06
CA ASP A 57 -17.08 -26.22 -12.48
C ASP A 57 -16.47 -25.01 -11.74
N LEU A 58 -16.48 -23.81 -12.34
CA LEU A 58 -16.02 -22.57 -11.67
C LEU A 58 -16.79 -22.26 -10.38
N ALA A 59 -18.12 -22.38 -10.40
CA ALA A 59 -18.94 -22.15 -9.20
C ALA A 59 -18.61 -23.17 -8.09
N TYR A 60 -18.42 -24.42 -8.44
CA TYR A 60 -18.08 -25.47 -7.49
C TYR A 60 -16.65 -25.33 -6.96
N GLU A 61 -15.69 -24.99 -7.79
CA GLU A 61 -14.31 -24.72 -7.38
C GLU A 61 -14.25 -23.57 -6.38
N GLN A 62 -15.03 -22.51 -6.61
CA GLN A 62 -15.13 -21.39 -5.66
C GLN A 62 -15.74 -21.86 -4.33
N LEU A 63 -16.82 -22.61 -4.34
CA LEU A 63 -17.44 -23.16 -3.12
C LEU A 63 -16.49 -24.10 -2.36
N VAL A 64 -15.68 -24.87 -3.08
CA VAL A 64 -14.62 -25.71 -2.48
C VAL A 64 -13.51 -24.87 -1.87
N SER A 65 -13.06 -23.82 -2.58
CA SER A 65 -12.01 -22.94 -2.08
C SER A 65 -12.42 -22.17 -0.83
N GLU A 66 -13.70 -21.86 -0.70
CA GLU A 66 -14.28 -21.18 0.47
C GLU A 66 -14.71 -22.15 1.59
N GLY A 67 -14.57 -23.46 1.39
CA GLY A 67 -14.87 -24.47 2.39
C GLY A 67 -16.36 -24.81 2.57
N TYR A 68 -17.23 -24.38 1.66
CA TYR A 68 -18.63 -24.79 1.65
C TYR A 68 -18.82 -26.22 1.12
N LEU A 69 -17.94 -26.63 0.20
CA LEU A 69 -17.96 -27.97 -0.40
C LEU A 69 -16.61 -28.66 -0.24
N GLU A 70 -16.64 -29.97 -0.17
CA GLU A 70 -15.48 -30.82 -0.36
C GLU A 70 -15.61 -31.65 -1.65
N SER A 71 -14.51 -31.78 -2.37
CA SER A 71 -14.44 -32.63 -3.57
C SER A 71 -13.86 -33.99 -3.19
N VAL A 72 -14.66 -35.03 -3.25
CA VAL A 72 -14.23 -36.38 -2.96
C VAL A 72 -13.96 -37.14 -4.30
N PRO A 73 -12.74 -37.59 -4.57
CA PRO A 73 -12.41 -38.30 -5.81
C PRO A 73 -13.36 -39.47 -6.11
N CYS A 74 -13.86 -39.51 -7.35
CA CYS A 74 -14.82 -40.53 -7.84
C CYS A 74 -16.20 -40.55 -7.14
N LYS A 75 -16.44 -39.71 -6.14
CA LYS A 75 -17.72 -39.61 -5.43
C LYS A 75 -18.49 -38.31 -5.69
N GLY A 76 -17.80 -37.18 -5.98
CA GLY A 76 -18.40 -35.90 -6.31
C GLY A 76 -18.21 -34.87 -5.21
N TYR A 77 -19.11 -33.89 -5.18
CA TYR A 77 -19.05 -32.74 -4.26
C TYR A 77 -20.04 -32.94 -3.11
N PHE A 78 -19.58 -32.68 -1.90
CA PHE A 78 -20.36 -32.81 -0.66
C PHE A 78 -20.31 -31.51 0.12
N VAL A 79 -21.40 -31.17 0.80
CA VAL A 79 -21.46 -30.00 1.66
C VAL A 79 -20.67 -30.24 2.94
N CYS A 80 -19.75 -29.34 3.25
CA CYS A 80 -18.95 -29.39 4.47
C CYS A 80 -19.83 -29.14 5.71
N GLU A 81 -19.43 -29.69 6.87
CA GLU A 81 -20.05 -29.40 8.15
C GLU A 81 -19.65 -27.98 8.59
N ILE A 82 -20.59 -27.05 8.54
CA ILE A 82 -20.38 -25.65 8.93
C ILE A 82 -20.90 -25.45 10.36
N GLU A 83 -20.59 -26.41 11.26
CA GLU A 83 -20.96 -26.26 12.67
C GLU A 83 -20.11 -25.19 13.32
N GLY A 84 -20.75 -24.19 13.94
CA GLY A 84 -20.14 -23.20 14.79
C GLY A 84 -19.68 -21.91 14.08
N LEU A 85 -19.99 -21.70 12.82
CA LEU A 85 -19.95 -20.35 12.28
C LEU A 85 -21.01 -19.53 13.03
N TYR A 86 -20.55 -18.81 14.06
CA TYR A 86 -21.34 -17.72 14.65
C TYR A 86 -21.94 -16.96 13.46
N ARG A 87 -23.27 -16.83 13.47
CA ARG A 87 -23.92 -15.80 12.70
C ARG A 87 -23.29 -14.51 13.22
N LEU A 88 -22.24 -14.03 12.53
CA LEU A 88 -21.95 -12.62 12.57
C LEU A 88 -23.24 -12.02 12.02
N ASP A 89 -24.15 -11.64 12.91
CA ASP A 89 -25.24 -10.77 12.52
C ASP A 89 -24.52 -9.67 11.75
N GLU A 90 -24.71 -9.66 10.44
CA GLU A 90 -24.39 -8.50 9.66
C GLU A 90 -25.24 -7.39 10.27
N LYS A 91 -24.71 -6.74 11.33
CA LYS A 91 -25.04 -5.35 11.51
C LYS A 91 -24.74 -4.79 10.13
N LYS A 92 -25.77 -4.53 9.36
CA LYS A 92 -25.70 -3.50 8.34
C LYS A 92 -25.23 -2.27 9.12
N GLU A 93 -23.90 -2.13 9.28
CA GLU A 93 -23.37 -0.82 9.35
C GLU A 93 -23.91 -0.21 8.07
N GLU A 94 -24.92 0.62 8.22
CA GLU A 94 -25.18 1.65 7.25
C GLU A 94 -23.79 2.26 7.07
N THR A 95 -23.05 1.78 6.07
CA THR A 95 -21.99 2.56 5.49
C THR A 95 -22.72 3.85 5.17
N LYS A 96 -22.63 4.82 6.08
CA LYS A 96 -22.77 6.19 5.68
C LYS A 96 -21.82 6.24 4.51
N GLU A 97 -22.38 6.22 3.30
CA GLU A 97 -21.67 6.74 2.16
C GLU A 97 -21.08 8.02 2.73
N ASP A 98 -19.76 8.00 2.97
CA ASP A 98 -19.08 9.25 3.26
C ASP A 98 -19.61 10.15 2.15
N ASP A 99 -20.51 11.06 2.54
CA ASP A 99 -20.96 12.11 1.67
C ASP A 99 -19.65 12.62 1.10
N ALA A 100 -19.37 12.21 -0.14
CA ALA A 100 -18.30 12.80 -0.92
C ALA A 100 -18.74 14.26 -0.94
N ALA A 101 -18.27 14.99 0.06
CA ALA A 101 -18.63 16.40 0.25
C ALA A 101 -18.41 16.97 -1.13
N GLU A 102 -19.50 17.38 -1.78
CA GLU A 102 -19.44 18.04 -3.07
C GLU A 102 -18.39 19.12 -2.90
N GLN A 103 -17.17 18.81 -3.34
CA GLN A 103 -16.06 19.74 -3.27
C GLN A 103 -16.47 20.87 -4.19
N THR A 104 -17.03 21.91 -3.61
CA THR A 104 -17.25 23.16 -4.33
C THR A 104 -15.90 23.53 -4.94
N PRO A 105 -15.79 23.57 -6.28
CA PRO A 105 -14.51 23.78 -6.91
C PRO A 105 -13.99 25.15 -6.46
N PHE A 106 -12.86 25.15 -5.77
CA PHE A 106 -12.19 26.37 -5.39
C PHE A 106 -11.79 27.12 -6.67
N ARG A 107 -11.98 28.45 -6.68
CA ARG A 107 -11.54 29.28 -7.80
C ARG A 107 -10.04 29.14 -8.07
N TYR A 108 -9.26 28.90 -7.03
CA TYR A 108 -7.83 28.60 -7.06
C TYR A 108 -7.58 27.45 -6.08
N ASP A 109 -7.09 26.34 -6.62
CA ASP A 109 -6.71 25.18 -5.83
C ASP A 109 -5.18 25.11 -5.78
N PHE A 110 -4.61 25.26 -4.60
CA PHE A 110 -3.18 25.16 -4.31
C PHE A 110 -2.82 23.82 -3.65
N ALA A 111 -3.70 22.82 -3.70
CA ALA A 111 -3.39 21.50 -3.17
C ALA A 111 -2.19 20.90 -3.91
N VAL A 112 -1.24 20.35 -3.15
CA VAL A 112 0.00 19.75 -3.67
C VAL A 112 -0.27 18.44 -4.39
N THR A 113 -1.47 17.89 -4.26
CA THR A 113 -1.90 16.62 -4.86
C THR A 113 -2.24 16.69 -6.35
N GLY A 114 -2.33 17.90 -6.89
CA GLY A 114 -2.63 18.12 -8.32
C GLY A 114 -1.37 17.99 -9.19
N THR A 115 -1.47 17.24 -10.30
CA THR A 115 -0.45 17.24 -11.34
C THR A 115 -0.75 18.33 -12.37
N ALA A 116 0.26 19.12 -12.75
CA ALA A 116 0.09 20.11 -13.81
C ALA A 116 -0.23 19.37 -15.14
N PRO A 117 -1.36 19.70 -15.80
CA PRO A 117 -1.68 19.12 -17.10
C PRO A 117 -0.54 19.39 -18.09
N GLY A 118 -0.01 18.35 -18.73
CA GLY A 118 1.03 18.47 -19.78
C GLY A 118 2.47 18.54 -19.28
N GLY A 119 2.73 18.54 -17.97
CA GLY A 119 4.11 18.56 -17.43
C GLY A 119 4.84 17.22 -17.52
N PHE A 120 4.11 16.10 -17.68
CA PHE A 120 4.74 14.79 -17.74
C PHE A 120 5.25 14.46 -19.16
N PRO A 121 6.50 14.02 -19.33
CA PRO A 121 7.12 13.74 -20.63
C PRO A 121 6.64 12.40 -21.21
N GLN A 122 5.36 12.32 -21.58
CA GLN A 122 4.70 11.08 -22.01
C GLN A 122 5.40 10.36 -23.16
N ASN A 123 5.96 11.10 -24.13
CA ASN A 123 6.61 10.50 -25.29
C ASN A 123 7.91 9.79 -24.91
N SER A 124 8.71 10.43 -24.06
CA SER A 124 9.95 9.83 -23.53
C SER A 124 9.63 8.60 -22.68
N TRP A 125 8.59 8.70 -21.82
CA TRP A 125 8.15 7.58 -21.01
C TRP A 125 7.71 6.38 -21.87
N LYS A 126 6.84 6.61 -22.86
CA LYS A 126 6.36 5.55 -23.78
C LYS A 126 7.51 4.89 -24.52
N LYS A 127 8.48 5.70 -25.01
CA LYS A 127 9.65 5.20 -25.73
C LYS A 127 10.48 4.28 -24.84
N ILE A 128 10.89 4.76 -23.66
CA ILE A 128 11.73 4.01 -22.71
C ILE A 128 11.02 2.75 -22.25
N SER A 129 9.71 2.84 -21.89
CA SER A 129 8.93 1.68 -21.46
C SER A 129 8.87 0.60 -22.55
N LYS A 130 8.70 1.01 -23.82
CA LYS A 130 8.71 0.07 -24.94
C LYS A 130 10.07 -0.59 -25.13
N GLU A 131 11.15 0.18 -25.06
CA GLU A 131 12.53 -0.34 -25.17
C GLU A 131 12.81 -1.37 -24.08
N VAL A 132 12.51 -1.03 -22.81
CA VAL A 132 12.70 -1.93 -21.67
C VAL A 132 11.91 -3.24 -21.84
N LEU A 133 10.65 -3.15 -22.28
CA LEU A 133 9.82 -4.35 -22.46
C LEU A 133 10.24 -5.21 -23.67
N LEU A 134 10.83 -4.61 -24.71
CA LEU A 134 11.34 -5.36 -25.86
C LEU A 134 12.63 -6.12 -25.54
N ASP A 135 13.46 -5.53 -24.69
CA ASP A 135 14.76 -6.11 -24.26
C ASP A 135 14.61 -6.97 -22.98
N ALA A 136 13.39 -7.05 -22.42
CA ALA A 136 13.12 -7.76 -21.19
C ALA A 136 13.29 -9.28 -21.39
N ASP A 137 14.06 -9.86 -20.51
CA ASP A 137 14.08 -11.31 -20.28
C ASP A 137 13.09 -11.69 -19.16
N ASP A 138 12.98 -12.97 -18.87
CA ASP A 138 12.10 -13.49 -17.82
C ASP A 138 12.43 -12.94 -16.42
N SER A 139 13.61 -12.35 -16.22
CA SER A 139 14.02 -11.80 -14.93
C SER A 139 13.21 -10.57 -14.53
N LEU A 140 12.70 -9.80 -15.50
CA LEU A 140 11.84 -8.64 -15.23
C LEU A 140 10.56 -9.00 -14.47
N PHE A 141 10.09 -10.23 -14.62
CA PHE A 141 8.84 -10.72 -14.03
C PHE A 141 9.06 -11.58 -12.78
N GLN A 142 10.30 -11.68 -12.30
CA GLN A 142 10.63 -12.39 -11.07
C GLN A 142 10.50 -11.48 -9.85
N LEU A 143 10.46 -12.11 -8.67
CA LEU A 143 10.57 -11.38 -7.40
C LEU A 143 11.95 -10.71 -7.34
N GLY A 144 11.94 -9.37 -7.29
CA GLY A 144 13.15 -8.59 -7.16
C GLY A 144 13.80 -8.64 -5.78
N ASP A 145 14.92 -7.91 -5.61
CA ASP A 145 15.57 -7.75 -4.31
C ASP A 145 14.69 -6.93 -3.36
N ALA A 146 14.57 -7.36 -2.11
CA ALA A 146 13.81 -6.65 -1.08
C ALA A 146 14.26 -5.20 -0.83
N LYS A 147 15.50 -4.86 -1.20
CA LYS A 147 16.04 -3.49 -1.14
C LYS A 147 15.77 -2.68 -2.41
N GLY A 148 15.13 -3.26 -3.40
CA GLY A 148 14.99 -2.73 -4.76
C GLY A 148 16.07 -3.27 -5.71
N GLU A 149 15.79 -3.22 -7.01
CA GLU A 149 16.66 -3.74 -8.05
C GLU A 149 18.08 -3.19 -7.97
N HIS A 150 19.09 -4.08 -8.09
CA HIS A 150 20.48 -3.70 -7.94
C HIS A 150 20.90 -2.61 -8.93
N GLY A 151 20.52 -2.74 -10.21
CA GLY A 151 20.83 -1.75 -11.23
C GLY A 151 20.21 -0.38 -10.95
N LEU A 152 18.98 -0.33 -10.39
CA LEU A 152 18.36 0.92 -9.97
C LEU A 152 19.12 1.56 -8.80
N ARG A 153 19.53 0.77 -7.82
CA ARG A 153 20.31 1.28 -6.68
C ARG A 153 21.70 1.79 -7.11
N GLU A 154 22.34 1.14 -8.09
CA GLU A 154 23.57 1.64 -8.69
C GLU A 154 23.35 2.98 -9.39
N ALA A 155 22.32 3.09 -10.22
CA ALA A 155 21.99 4.34 -10.90
C ALA A 155 21.68 5.47 -9.91
N ILE A 156 21.00 5.18 -8.80
CA ILE A 156 20.74 6.15 -7.72
C ILE A 156 22.05 6.55 -7.04
N ARG A 157 22.95 5.61 -6.71
CA ARG A 157 24.27 5.91 -6.16
C ARG A 157 25.05 6.87 -7.05
N ASP A 158 25.11 6.58 -8.33
CA ASP A 158 25.86 7.37 -9.29
C ASP A 158 25.25 8.76 -9.48
N TYR A 159 23.92 8.84 -9.52
CA TYR A 159 23.20 10.11 -9.52
C TYR A 159 23.51 10.95 -8.28
N LEU A 160 23.40 10.38 -7.09
CA LEU A 160 23.67 11.07 -5.83
C LEU A 160 25.11 11.55 -5.75
N HIS A 161 26.07 10.76 -6.23
CA HIS A 161 27.47 11.14 -6.28
C HIS A 161 27.67 12.35 -7.21
N HIS A 162 27.15 12.28 -8.44
CA HIS A 162 27.37 13.35 -9.45
C HIS A 162 26.57 14.62 -9.14
N ALA A 163 25.31 14.49 -8.71
CA ALA A 163 24.41 15.62 -8.51
C ALA A 163 24.57 16.28 -7.13
N ARG A 164 24.95 15.52 -6.11
CA ARG A 164 24.94 15.95 -4.71
C ARG A 164 26.27 15.74 -3.98
N GLY A 165 27.24 15.09 -4.59
CA GLY A 165 28.53 14.77 -3.96
C GLY A 165 28.41 13.76 -2.81
N VAL A 166 27.30 13.00 -2.74
CA VAL A 166 27.08 11.99 -1.69
C VAL A 166 27.99 10.79 -1.92
N ASN A 167 28.75 10.42 -0.91
CA ASN A 167 29.62 9.25 -0.94
C ASN A 167 28.92 8.08 -0.22
N CYS A 168 28.17 7.28 -0.97
CA CYS A 168 27.51 6.09 -0.47
C CYS A 168 27.80 4.86 -1.33
N ARG A 169 27.61 3.68 -0.77
CA ARG A 169 27.67 2.40 -1.48
C ARG A 169 26.27 1.94 -1.87
N THR A 170 26.19 1.11 -2.91
CA THR A 170 24.93 0.52 -3.40
C THR A 170 24.15 -0.23 -2.29
N GLU A 171 24.88 -0.88 -1.37
CA GLU A 171 24.30 -1.62 -0.25
C GLU A 171 23.62 -0.73 0.80
N GLN A 172 23.93 0.56 0.80
CA GLN A 172 23.33 1.56 1.70
C GLN A 172 22.05 2.17 1.14
N ILE A 173 21.66 1.79 -0.08
CA ILE A 173 20.48 2.30 -0.76
C ILE A 173 19.35 1.30 -0.67
N ILE A 174 18.18 1.78 -0.25
CA ILE A 174 16.94 1.02 -0.22
C ILE A 174 15.89 1.79 -1.02
N VAL A 175 15.23 1.11 -1.94
CA VAL A 175 14.08 1.63 -2.67
C VAL A 175 12.81 1.11 -2.01
N GLY A 176 11.90 2.02 -1.68
CA GLY A 176 10.68 1.67 -0.93
C GLY A 176 9.43 2.36 -1.48
N ALA A 177 8.30 2.01 -0.91
CA ALA A 177 6.97 2.45 -1.33
C ALA A 177 6.58 3.82 -0.75
N GLY A 178 7.45 4.80 -0.89
CA GLY A 178 7.22 6.18 -0.42
C GLY A 178 7.80 6.48 0.96
N ASN A 179 7.69 7.75 1.35
CA ASN A 179 8.36 8.27 2.55
C ASN A 179 7.91 7.59 3.84
N ASP A 180 6.61 7.39 4.04
CA ASP A 180 6.09 6.75 5.27
C ASP A 180 6.64 5.33 5.45
N TYR A 181 6.78 4.56 4.36
CA TYR A 181 7.40 3.24 4.39
C TYR A 181 8.89 3.31 4.76
N LEU A 182 9.63 4.27 4.19
CA LEU A 182 11.05 4.46 4.50
C LEU A 182 11.26 4.93 5.94
N LEU A 183 10.41 5.80 6.46
CA LEU A 183 10.44 6.21 7.86
C LEU A 183 10.13 5.04 8.81
N MET A 184 9.21 4.16 8.42
CA MET A 184 8.95 2.93 9.18
C MET A 184 10.19 2.02 9.20
N LEU A 185 10.89 1.82 8.08
CA LEU A 185 12.14 1.06 8.04
C LEU A 185 13.23 1.72 8.91
N LEU A 186 13.37 3.04 8.82
CA LEU A 186 14.30 3.79 9.67
C LEU A 186 13.98 3.59 11.16
N SER A 187 12.70 3.54 11.53
CA SER A 187 12.31 3.32 12.92
C SER A 187 12.73 1.95 13.46
N VAL A 188 12.78 0.94 12.58
CA VAL A 188 13.30 -0.39 12.95
C VAL A 188 14.81 -0.37 13.13
N ILE A 189 15.53 0.36 12.28
CA ILE A 189 16.99 0.49 12.30
C ILE A 189 17.45 1.29 13.53
N LEU A 190 16.83 2.43 13.79
CA LEU A 190 17.19 3.34 14.88
C LEU A 190 16.72 2.82 16.24
N GLY A 191 15.63 2.05 16.25
CA GLY A 191 15.01 1.56 17.48
C GLY A 191 14.06 2.58 18.12
N ARG A 192 13.55 2.23 19.29
CA ARG A 192 12.63 3.05 20.09
C ARG A 192 13.39 3.84 21.16
N GLY A 193 12.74 4.86 21.68
CA GLY A 193 13.27 5.65 22.80
C GLY A 193 13.91 6.97 22.38
N HIS A 194 14.01 7.23 21.10
CA HIS A 194 14.53 8.49 20.58
C HIS A 194 13.49 9.60 20.60
N LYS A 195 13.96 10.84 20.69
CA LYS A 195 13.16 12.04 20.56
C LYS A 195 13.49 12.75 19.25
N VAL A 196 12.46 12.94 18.42
CA VAL A 196 12.59 13.55 17.08
C VAL A 196 12.28 15.04 17.16
N ALA A 197 13.22 15.86 16.73
CA ALA A 197 13.06 17.28 16.51
C ALA A 197 12.68 17.53 15.05
N MET A 198 11.65 18.33 14.82
CA MET A 198 11.22 18.79 13.49
C MET A 198 11.07 20.29 13.46
N GLU A 199 11.20 20.87 12.29
CA GLU A 199 10.96 22.30 12.05
C GLU A 199 9.50 22.67 12.35
N ASN A 200 9.25 23.94 12.69
CA ASN A 200 7.90 24.47 12.84
C ASN A 200 7.77 25.79 12.08
N PRO A 201 6.99 25.82 10.97
CA PRO A 201 6.17 24.74 10.39
C PRO A 201 7.00 23.61 9.70
N THR A 202 6.39 22.43 9.52
CA THR A 202 7.04 21.25 8.94
C THR A 202 6.10 20.44 8.05
N TYR A 203 6.64 19.41 7.38
CA TYR A 203 5.87 18.43 6.63
C TYR A 203 5.07 17.53 7.58
N ILE A 204 3.77 17.82 7.67
CA ILE A 204 2.89 17.23 8.68
C ILE A 204 2.75 15.70 8.57
N SER A 205 2.88 15.14 7.36
CA SER A 205 2.79 13.70 7.16
C SER A 205 3.95 12.97 7.85
N ALA A 206 5.19 13.46 7.68
CA ALA A 206 6.35 12.89 8.38
C ALA A 206 6.21 13.03 9.91
N TYR A 207 5.75 14.20 10.39
CA TYR A 207 5.48 14.39 11.82
C TYR A 207 4.48 13.37 12.37
N ARG A 208 3.36 13.17 11.66
CA ARG A 208 2.35 12.17 12.03
C ARG A 208 2.86 10.75 11.96
N CYS A 209 3.72 10.45 10.98
CA CYS A 209 4.34 9.14 10.84
C CYS A 209 5.21 8.82 12.07
N PHE A 210 6.15 9.68 12.44
CA PHE A 210 6.98 9.48 13.63
C PHE A 210 6.15 9.38 14.91
N ALA A 211 5.14 10.24 15.08
CA ALA A 211 4.26 10.20 16.24
C ALA A 211 3.50 8.85 16.34
N LYS A 212 2.97 8.34 15.22
CA LYS A 212 2.30 7.04 15.16
C LYS A 212 3.27 5.86 15.42
N LEU A 213 4.53 6.00 15.04
CA LEU A 213 5.58 5.01 15.32
C LEU A 213 6.03 5.02 16.80
N GLY A 214 5.51 5.96 17.60
CA GLY A 214 5.74 6.02 19.06
C GLY A 214 6.96 6.83 19.47
N TYR A 215 7.50 7.67 18.60
CA TYR A 215 8.58 8.59 18.95
C TYR A 215 8.08 9.77 19.78
N ALA A 216 8.89 10.22 20.72
CA ALA A 216 8.67 11.50 21.39
C ALA A 216 8.98 12.64 20.40
N MET A 217 8.03 13.54 20.20
CA MET A 217 8.17 14.63 19.23
C MET A 217 8.45 15.96 19.91
N CYS A 218 9.30 16.78 19.29
CA CYS A 218 9.42 18.18 19.64
C CYS A 218 9.57 19.04 18.37
N THR A 219 9.07 20.25 18.43
CA THR A 219 9.18 21.22 17.34
C THR A 219 10.21 22.27 17.69
N ILE A 220 11.02 22.64 16.72
CA ILE A 220 12.07 23.66 16.82
C ILE A 220 11.68 24.85 15.96
N SER A 221 11.75 26.06 16.51
CA SER A 221 11.46 27.27 15.76
C SER A 221 12.46 27.47 14.63
N MET A 222 11.96 28.06 13.55
CA MET A 222 12.78 28.42 12.40
C MET A 222 13.04 29.93 12.37
N ASP A 223 14.14 30.29 11.73
CA ASP A 223 14.42 31.63 11.24
C ASP A 223 14.58 31.62 9.71
N GLU A 224 15.06 32.68 9.10
CA GLU A 224 15.28 32.78 7.65
C GLU A 224 16.26 31.74 7.09
N ALA A 225 17.04 31.05 7.95
CA ALA A 225 18.01 30.04 7.59
C ALA A 225 17.53 28.59 7.96
N GLY A 226 16.30 28.41 8.44
CA GLY A 226 15.73 27.12 8.84
C GLY A 226 15.83 26.84 10.35
N MET A 227 15.85 25.56 10.73
CA MET A 227 15.90 25.11 12.12
C MET A 227 17.00 25.80 12.93
N ARG A 228 16.66 26.32 14.13
CA ARG A 228 17.60 27.01 15.03
C ARG A 228 18.44 26.03 15.83
N PRO A 229 19.79 25.96 15.62
CA PRO A 229 20.64 24.98 16.31
C PRO A 229 20.67 25.15 17.85
N ALA A 230 20.56 26.40 18.33
CA ALA A 230 20.57 26.66 19.77
C ALA A 230 19.30 26.12 20.48
N GLU A 231 18.17 26.07 19.80
CA GLU A 231 16.93 25.49 20.32
C GLU A 231 17.01 23.94 20.20
N LEU A 232 17.54 23.44 19.08
CA LEU A 232 17.76 22.01 18.89
C LEU A 232 18.67 21.42 20.01
N GLU A 233 19.76 22.10 20.34
CA GLU A 233 20.66 21.66 21.43
C GLU A 233 19.96 21.56 22.78
N LYS A 234 19.04 22.48 23.07
CA LYS A 234 18.27 22.53 24.33
C LYS A 234 17.08 21.59 24.35
N SER A 235 16.67 21.07 23.20
CA SER A 235 15.45 20.27 23.07
C SER A 235 15.54 18.90 23.72
N GLY A 236 16.75 18.38 23.91
CA GLY A 236 16.99 17.00 24.32
C GLY A 236 16.62 15.98 23.25
N ALA A 237 16.50 16.41 21.99
CA ALA A 237 16.33 15.49 20.86
C ALA A 237 17.67 14.87 20.46
N ASP A 238 17.60 13.65 19.98
CA ASP A 238 18.73 12.90 19.42
C ASP A 238 18.53 12.59 17.92
N LEU A 239 17.33 12.76 17.41
CA LEU A 239 17.05 12.75 15.99
C LEU A 239 16.56 14.14 15.54
N ALA A 240 17.05 14.63 14.40
CA ALA A 240 16.50 15.83 13.77
C ALA A 240 16.13 15.51 12.30
N TYR A 241 14.87 15.76 11.96
CA TYR A 241 14.35 15.65 10.60
C TYR A 241 14.32 17.04 9.97
N ILE A 242 15.00 17.20 8.85
CA ILE A 242 15.22 18.48 8.17
C ILE A 242 14.97 18.36 6.66
N MET A 243 14.53 19.46 6.05
CA MET A 243 14.35 19.59 4.60
C MET A 243 15.22 20.72 4.05
N PRO A 244 16.54 20.50 3.88
CA PRO A 244 17.48 21.58 3.66
C PRO A 244 17.43 22.20 2.26
N SER A 245 16.93 21.47 1.25
CA SER A 245 16.88 21.96 -0.12
C SER A 245 15.52 22.51 -0.52
N HIS A 246 14.46 21.95 0.04
CA HIS A 246 13.07 22.27 -0.34
C HIS A 246 12.16 22.26 0.90
N GLN A 247 12.46 23.11 1.87
CA GLN A 247 11.68 23.16 3.11
C GLN A 247 10.19 23.34 2.82
N PHE A 248 9.38 22.46 3.35
CA PHE A 248 7.95 22.54 3.23
C PHE A 248 7.31 22.90 4.61
N PRO A 249 6.41 23.89 4.67
CA PRO A 249 5.75 24.57 3.55
C PRO A 249 6.39 25.91 3.14
N MET A 250 7.50 26.34 3.75
CA MET A 250 8.04 27.69 3.58
C MET A 250 8.82 27.89 2.27
N GLY A 251 9.25 26.80 1.60
CA GLY A 251 9.99 26.89 0.33
C GLY A 251 11.40 27.44 0.43
N MET A 252 11.96 27.55 1.64
CA MET A 252 13.31 28.07 1.84
C MET A 252 14.38 27.02 1.57
N VAL A 253 15.55 27.51 1.20
CA VAL A 253 16.77 26.69 1.07
C VAL A 253 17.68 27.00 2.25
N MET A 254 18.07 25.95 2.99
CA MET A 254 18.96 26.09 4.16
C MET A 254 20.37 26.47 3.72
N PRO A 255 20.93 27.61 4.17
CA PRO A 255 22.29 28.02 3.82
C PRO A 255 23.34 27.03 4.33
N MET A 256 24.47 26.91 3.65
CA MET A 256 25.56 26.00 3.99
C MET A 256 26.02 26.16 5.46
N LYS A 257 26.13 27.40 5.94
CA LYS A 257 26.49 27.66 7.35
C LYS A 257 25.57 26.94 8.32
N ARG A 258 24.25 26.96 8.07
CA ARG A 258 23.26 26.30 8.94
C ARG A 258 23.37 24.77 8.83
N ARG A 259 23.55 24.24 7.62
CA ARG A 259 23.79 22.79 7.40
C ARG A 259 25.01 22.32 8.21
N MET A 260 26.11 23.07 8.16
CA MET A 260 27.31 22.74 8.95
C MET A 260 27.07 22.81 10.46
N GLN A 261 26.24 23.73 10.95
CA GLN A 261 25.87 23.80 12.36
C GLN A 261 25.07 22.59 12.81
N LEU A 262 24.14 22.09 11.98
CA LEU A 262 23.34 20.91 12.29
C LEU A 262 24.19 19.63 12.19
N LEU A 263 25.07 19.52 11.21
CA LEU A 263 26.06 18.43 11.13
C LEU A 263 26.98 18.41 12.36
N ALA A 264 27.47 19.59 12.80
CA ALA A 264 28.26 19.69 14.02
C ALA A 264 27.45 19.27 15.27
N TRP A 265 26.15 19.58 15.35
CA TRP A 265 25.29 19.10 16.41
C TRP A 265 25.19 17.57 16.42
N ALA A 266 24.97 16.94 15.29
CA ALA A 266 24.87 15.48 15.18
C ALA A 266 26.20 14.78 15.51
N SER A 267 27.34 15.41 15.15
CA SER A 267 28.68 14.81 15.32
C SER A 267 29.23 14.96 16.74
N ARG A 268 28.63 15.78 17.63
CA ARG A 268 29.14 16.02 18.98
C ARG A 268 28.93 14.88 19.93
N GLU A 269 27.84 14.13 19.74
CA GLU A 269 27.47 13.04 20.62
C GLU A 269 27.10 11.79 19.81
N ASN A 270 27.60 10.65 20.24
CA ASN A 270 27.20 9.37 19.66
C ASN A 270 25.70 9.13 19.91
N GLY A 271 24.99 8.67 18.89
CA GLY A 271 23.55 8.42 18.94
C GLY A 271 22.67 9.57 18.49
N ARG A 272 23.25 10.70 18.08
CA ARG A 272 22.52 11.76 17.37
C ARG A 272 22.53 11.51 15.87
N TYR A 273 21.40 11.72 15.23
CA TYR A 273 21.22 11.52 13.78
C TYR A 273 20.51 12.70 13.13
N LEU A 274 20.87 12.97 11.88
CA LEU A 274 20.12 13.84 10.99
C LEU A 274 19.44 12.99 9.92
N ILE A 275 18.15 13.22 9.74
CA ILE A 275 17.36 12.67 8.64
C ILE A 275 17.08 13.81 7.69
N GLU A 276 17.64 13.73 6.49
CA GLU A 276 17.43 14.70 5.42
C GLU A 276 16.36 14.17 4.47
N ASP A 277 15.31 14.95 4.27
CA ASP A 277 14.25 14.73 3.29
C ASP A 277 14.38 15.75 2.17
N ASP A 278 14.47 15.27 0.91
CA ASP A 278 14.76 16.10 -0.26
C ASP A 278 13.97 15.67 -1.51
#